data_931a8d0cd0179b55dc559f71e6e56583
#
_entry.id   931a8d0cd0179b55dc559f71e6e56583
#
_cell.length_a   1.000
_cell.length_b   1.000
_cell.length_c   1.000
_cell.angle_alpha   90.00
_cell.angle_beta   90.00
_cell.angle_gamma   90.00
#
_symmetry.space_group_name_H-M   'P 1'
#
loop_
_entity.id
_entity.type
_entity.pdbx_description
1 polymer ?
#
loop_
_entity_poly.entity_id
_entity_poly.type
_entity_poly.pdbx_seq_one_letter_code
_entity_poly.pdbx_strand_id
1 'polypeptide(L)'
;LGDVYKRQIICCLDESGSTAGDLAAWGKAVALTLLEIAQSEGRKFALVHFSGPGRFQTDVFLPGQSSLEEKLHAAETFLGGGTDFQTPLAEAERLMREGGFENADIAFITDGECSLPETCVEMLQKAQSELRFTVTGILLDEGNAGMDFSLKPFCQNIYRTSELTGDQIVGEIVLDRV
;
A
#
# COMPACT_ATOMS: atom_id res chain seq x y z
N LEU A 1 -20.47 22.96 10.29
CA LEU A 1 -19.55 22.86 9.45
C LEU A 1 -19.00 21.52 9.03
N GLY A 2 -18.96 21.33 7.78
CA GLY A 2 -18.78 20.15 7.04
C GLY A 2 -17.79 19.13 7.57
N ASP A 3 -18.14 17.89 7.41
CA ASP A 3 -17.22 16.81 7.67
C ASP A 3 -15.98 17.00 6.81
N VAL A 4 -14.82 16.97 7.43
CA VAL A 4 -13.58 16.95 6.69
C VAL A 4 -13.55 15.62 5.95
N TYR A 5 -13.68 15.67 4.63
CA TYR A 5 -13.65 14.47 3.83
C TYR A 5 -12.24 13.86 3.87
N LYS A 6 -12.15 12.71 4.50
CA LYS A 6 -10.89 11.98 4.58
C LYS A 6 -10.73 11.08 3.36
N ARG A 7 -9.53 11.09 2.81
CA ARG A 7 -9.23 10.30 1.60
C ARG A 7 -9.24 8.81 1.91
N GLN A 8 -9.59 8.03 0.91
CA GLN A 8 -9.60 6.58 1.01
C GLN A 8 -8.17 6.03 0.91
N ILE A 9 -7.96 4.81 1.33
CA ILE A 9 -6.62 4.20 1.37
C ILE A 9 -6.61 2.94 0.52
N ILE A 10 -5.65 2.87 -0.41
CA ILE A 10 -5.32 1.64 -1.14
C ILE A 10 -3.94 1.23 -0.64
N CYS A 11 -3.85 0.07 -0.01
CA CYS A 11 -2.60 -0.46 0.52
C CYS A 11 -2.11 -1.58 -0.39
N CYS A 12 -0.97 -1.37 -1.04
CA CYS A 12 -0.32 -2.40 -1.85
C CYS A 12 0.73 -3.09 -0.98
N LEU A 13 0.56 -4.38 -0.76
CA LEU A 13 1.42 -5.16 0.13
C LEU A 13 2.20 -6.21 -0.65
N ASP A 14 3.51 -6.09 -0.64
CA ASP A 14 4.44 -7.02 -1.25
C ASP A 14 4.45 -8.33 -0.46
N GLU A 15 4.02 -9.41 -1.12
CA GLU A 15 4.03 -10.76 -0.58
C GLU A 15 4.88 -11.69 -1.43
N SER A 16 5.94 -11.15 -2.03
CA SER A 16 6.92 -11.94 -2.77
C SER A 16 7.76 -12.82 -1.85
N GLY A 17 8.45 -13.80 -2.43
CA GLY A 17 9.28 -14.72 -1.66
C GLY A 17 10.38 -14.04 -0.86
N SER A 18 10.92 -12.89 -1.33
CA SER A 18 11.95 -12.14 -0.62
C SER A 18 11.47 -11.54 0.70
N THR A 19 10.16 -11.33 0.86
CA THR A 19 9.59 -10.81 2.12
C THR A 19 9.24 -11.90 3.12
N ALA A 20 9.36 -13.19 2.75
CA ALA A 20 8.96 -14.30 3.63
C ALA A 20 9.61 -14.20 5.01
N GLY A 21 8.85 -14.57 6.04
CA GLY A 21 9.31 -14.52 7.43
C GLY A 21 9.00 -13.20 8.10
N ASP A 22 10.00 -12.60 8.75
CA ASP A 22 9.82 -11.40 9.57
C ASP A 22 9.35 -10.19 8.77
N LEU A 23 9.84 -10.00 7.55
CA LEU A 23 9.42 -8.90 6.69
C LEU A 23 7.94 -9.01 6.33
N ALA A 24 7.47 -10.22 6.01
CA ALA A 24 6.07 -10.47 5.72
C ALA A 24 5.20 -10.15 6.95
N ALA A 25 5.64 -10.57 8.13
CA ALA A 25 4.93 -10.27 9.37
C ALA A 25 4.85 -8.76 9.64
N TRP A 26 5.96 -8.06 9.45
CA TRP A 26 6.01 -6.59 9.60
C TRP A 26 5.09 -5.89 8.59
N GLY A 27 5.19 -6.25 7.33
CA GLY A 27 4.36 -5.67 6.28
C GLY A 27 2.88 -5.90 6.55
N LYS A 28 2.51 -7.11 6.95
CA LYS A 28 1.13 -7.46 7.30
C LYS A 28 0.64 -6.64 8.50
N ALA A 29 1.47 -6.50 9.52
CA ALA A 29 1.12 -5.73 10.72
C ALA A 29 0.86 -4.26 10.36
N VAL A 30 1.69 -3.65 9.52
CA VAL A 30 1.48 -2.27 9.06
C VAL A 30 0.18 -2.16 8.26
N ALA A 31 -0.05 -3.08 7.33
CA ALA A 31 -1.26 -3.08 6.50
C ALA A 31 -2.53 -3.20 7.35
N LEU A 32 -2.55 -4.12 8.31
CA LEU A 32 -3.71 -4.33 9.17
C LEU A 32 -3.93 -3.14 10.13
N THR A 33 -2.86 -2.49 10.57
CA THR A 33 -2.98 -1.28 11.39
C THR A 33 -3.59 -0.14 10.57
N LEU A 34 -3.17 0.03 9.31
CA LEU A 34 -3.79 1.00 8.41
C LEU A 34 -5.27 0.71 8.20
N LEU A 35 -5.63 -0.57 8.06
CA LEU A 35 -7.04 -0.99 7.95
C LEU A 35 -7.84 -0.57 9.19
N GLU A 36 -7.34 -0.85 10.38
CA GLU A 36 -8.03 -0.50 11.63
C GLU A 36 -8.25 1.01 11.74
N ILE A 37 -7.24 1.80 11.39
CA ILE A 37 -7.36 3.26 11.40
C ILE A 37 -8.37 3.73 10.36
N ALA A 38 -8.31 3.20 9.14
CA ALA A 38 -9.27 3.54 8.10
C ALA A 38 -10.70 3.26 8.55
N GLN A 39 -10.93 2.11 9.17
CA GLN A 39 -12.26 1.76 9.66
C GLN A 39 -12.73 2.66 10.79
N SER A 40 -11.84 3.00 11.74
CA SER A 40 -12.18 3.91 12.82
C SER A 40 -12.54 5.32 12.34
N GLU A 41 -12.04 5.69 11.17
CA GLU A 41 -12.28 7.01 10.57
C GLU A 41 -13.35 6.98 9.47
N GLY A 42 -14.00 5.85 9.26
CA GLY A 42 -15.04 5.71 8.23
C GLY A 42 -14.51 5.78 6.80
N ARG A 43 -13.24 5.45 6.59
CA ARG A 43 -12.61 5.42 5.25
C ARG A 43 -12.75 4.04 4.62
N LYS A 44 -12.96 4.00 3.31
CA LYS A 44 -12.81 2.75 2.56
C LYS A 44 -11.33 2.36 2.52
N PHE A 45 -11.07 1.07 2.55
CA PHE A 45 -9.74 0.52 2.51
C PHE A 45 -9.69 -0.65 1.52
N ALA A 46 -8.70 -0.66 0.64
CA ALA A 46 -8.43 -1.81 -0.22
C ALA A 46 -7.03 -2.33 0.09
N LEU A 47 -6.91 -3.63 0.29
CA LEU A 47 -5.63 -4.29 0.45
C LEU A 47 -5.33 -5.09 -0.83
N VAL A 48 -4.32 -4.64 -1.56
CA VAL A 48 -3.85 -5.30 -2.78
C VAL A 48 -2.60 -6.10 -2.44
N HIS A 49 -2.77 -7.39 -2.22
CA HIS A 49 -1.66 -8.32 -2.06
C HIS A 49 -1.02 -8.54 -3.42
N PHE A 50 0.28 -8.44 -3.55
CA PHE A 50 0.93 -8.68 -4.84
C PHE A 50 2.23 -9.45 -4.71
N SER A 51 2.65 -10.07 -5.82
CA SER A 51 3.95 -10.71 -5.96
C SER A 51 4.44 -10.55 -7.41
N GLY A 52 4.55 -11.61 -8.17
CA GLY A 52 5.03 -11.57 -9.56
C GLY A 52 4.03 -10.96 -10.54
N PRO A 53 4.42 -10.86 -11.82
CA PRO A 53 3.57 -10.26 -12.85
C PRO A 53 2.19 -10.89 -12.93
N GLY A 54 1.15 -10.06 -12.83
CA GLY A 54 -0.24 -10.51 -12.90
C GLY A 54 -0.74 -11.25 -11.68
N ARG A 55 0.07 -11.41 -10.64
CA ARG A 55 -0.31 -12.14 -9.44
C ARG A 55 -0.66 -11.19 -8.31
N PHE A 56 -1.95 -11.09 -8.02
CA PHE A 56 -2.45 -10.21 -6.96
C PHE A 56 -3.81 -10.70 -6.45
N GLN A 57 -4.16 -10.21 -5.27
CA GLN A 57 -5.47 -10.41 -4.67
C GLN A 57 -5.91 -9.10 -4.04
N THR A 58 -7.12 -8.68 -4.31
CA THR A 58 -7.68 -7.45 -3.75
C THR A 58 -8.77 -7.77 -2.74
N ASP A 59 -8.60 -7.28 -1.51
CA ASP A 59 -9.60 -7.35 -0.47
C ASP A 59 -10.11 -5.94 -0.19
N VAL A 60 -11.41 -5.71 -0.34
CA VAL A 60 -12.04 -4.41 -0.12
C VAL A 60 -12.79 -4.40 1.21
N PHE A 61 -12.52 -3.40 2.01
CA PHE A 61 -13.14 -3.22 3.33
C PHE A 61 -13.92 -1.90 3.34
N LEU A 62 -15.24 -2.02 3.36
CA LEU A 62 -16.12 -0.86 3.43
C LEU A 62 -16.39 -0.50 4.89
N PRO A 63 -16.58 0.80 5.20
CA PRO A 63 -16.83 1.22 6.58
C PRO A 63 -18.06 0.52 7.18
N GLY A 64 -17.88 -0.06 8.37
CA GLY A 64 -18.97 -0.71 9.10
C GLY A 64 -19.44 -2.04 8.53
N GLN A 65 -18.81 -2.57 7.49
CA GLN A 65 -19.25 -3.79 6.81
C GLN A 65 -18.23 -4.93 6.84
N SER A 66 -17.06 -4.72 7.42
CA SER A 66 -16.00 -5.73 7.45
C SER A 66 -16.18 -6.70 8.60
N SER A 67 -16.08 -8.00 8.31
CA SER A 67 -16.13 -9.03 9.33
C SER A 67 -14.73 -9.41 9.83
N LEU A 68 -14.66 -10.01 11.01
CA LEU A 68 -13.42 -10.58 11.53
C LEU A 68 -12.87 -11.64 10.57
N GLU A 69 -13.75 -12.42 9.97
CA GLU A 69 -13.39 -13.49 9.04
C GLU A 69 -12.67 -12.94 7.80
N GLU A 70 -13.16 -11.83 7.25
CA GLU A 70 -12.50 -11.16 6.11
C GLU A 70 -11.11 -10.65 6.49
N LYS A 71 -10.97 -10.09 7.69
CA LYS A 71 -9.69 -9.60 8.19
C LYS A 71 -8.70 -10.75 8.43
N LEU A 72 -9.18 -11.87 8.97
CA LEU A 72 -8.35 -13.06 9.16
C LEU A 72 -7.90 -13.65 7.82
N HIS A 73 -8.79 -13.68 6.83
CA HIS A 73 -8.43 -14.13 5.49
C HIS A 73 -7.30 -13.28 4.90
N ALA A 74 -7.42 -11.96 5.00
CA ALA A 74 -6.37 -11.04 4.55
C ALA A 74 -5.06 -11.26 5.33
N ALA A 75 -5.15 -11.46 6.64
CA ALA A 75 -3.98 -11.69 7.50
C ALA A 75 -3.24 -12.98 7.17
N GLU A 76 -3.96 -14.00 6.74
CA GLU A 76 -3.40 -15.33 6.44
C GLU A 76 -2.90 -15.45 4.99
N THR A 77 -3.25 -14.52 4.11
CA THR A 77 -2.83 -14.55 2.72
C THR A 77 -1.33 -14.31 2.58
N PHE A 78 -0.66 -15.16 1.81
CA PHE A 78 0.71 -14.95 1.39
C PHE A 78 0.91 -15.59 0.02
N LEU A 79 1.28 -14.78 -0.97
CA LEU A 79 1.36 -15.22 -2.35
C LEU A 79 2.67 -15.94 -2.69
N GLY A 80 3.79 -15.45 -2.20
CA GLY A 80 5.10 -15.96 -2.58
C GLY A 80 5.44 -15.70 -4.04
N GLY A 81 6.61 -16.11 -4.47
CA GLY A 81 7.05 -15.96 -5.86
C GLY A 81 7.82 -14.68 -6.12
N GLY A 82 7.78 -14.21 -7.36
CA GLY A 82 8.51 -13.03 -7.82
C GLY A 82 7.92 -11.70 -7.35
N THR A 83 8.44 -10.61 -7.89
CA THR A 83 8.01 -9.26 -7.53
C THR A 83 7.80 -8.42 -8.80
N ASP A 84 6.64 -7.79 -8.90
CA ASP A 84 6.33 -6.85 -9.98
C ASP A 84 5.53 -5.68 -9.44
N PHE A 85 6.08 -4.46 -9.57
CA PHE A 85 5.41 -3.25 -9.08
C PHE A 85 4.31 -2.76 -10.01
N GLN A 86 4.34 -3.10 -11.29
CA GLN A 86 3.31 -2.69 -12.24
C GLN A 86 1.95 -3.29 -11.88
N THR A 87 1.94 -4.55 -11.46
CA THR A 87 0.70 -5.27 -11.14
C THR A 87 -0.14 -4.55 -10.08
N PRO A 88 0.39 -4.24 -8.88
CA PRO A 88 -0.42 -3.56 -7.86
C PRO A 88 -0.75 -2.11 -8.23
N LEU A 89 0.14 -1.41 -8.93
CA LEU A 89 -0.11 -0.03 -9.33
C LEU A 89 -1.22 0.05 -10.38
N ALA A 90 -1.26 -0.90 -11.31
CA ALA A 90 -2.35 -0.99 -12.30
C ALA A 90 -3.69 -1.30 -11.61
N GLU A 91 -3.68 -2.19 -10.63
CA GLU A 91 -4.90 -2.51 -9.88
C GLU A 91 -5.36 -1.30 -9.03
N ALA A 92 -4.44 -0.58 -8.42
CA ALA A 92 -4.78 0.63 -7.67
C ALA A 92 -5.41 1.68 -8.60
N GLU A 93 -4.87 1.87 -9.80
CA GLU A 93 -5.45 2.79 -10.78
C GLU A 93 -6.85 2.34 -11.20
N ARG A 94 -7.04 1.06 -11.41
CA ARG A 94 -8.37 0.50 -11.72
C ARG A 94 -9.37 0.78 -10.61
N LEU A 95 -8.98 0.58 -9.36
CA LEU A 95 -9.82 0.87 -8.20
C LEU A 95 -10.22 2.34 -8.14
N MET A 96 -9.29 3.24 -8.46
CA MET A 96 -9.56 4.69 -8.48
C MET A 96 -10.49 5.08 -9.62
N ARG A 97 -10.35 4.48 -10.79
CA ARG A 97 -11.16 4.83 -11.97
C ARG A 97 -12.51 4.15 -12.00
N GLU A 98 -12.59 2.90 -11.56
CA GLU A 98 -13.76 2.04 -11.75
C GLU A 98 -14.26 1.36 -10.48
N GLY A 99 -13.43 1.26 -9.46
CA GLY A 99 -13.69 0.46 -8.27
C GLY A 99 -14.27 1.22 -7.07
N GLY A 100 -14.61 2.48 -7.22
CA GLY A 100 -15.20 3.27 -6.14
C GLY A 100 -14.19 3.88 -5.17
N PHE A 101 -12.93 3.96 -5.55
CA PHE A 101 -11.85 4.56 -4.75
C PHE A 101 -11.38 5.90 -5.33
N GLU A 102 -12.31 6.73 -5.71
CA GLU A 102 -12.02 8.07 -6.20
C GLU A 102 -11.32 8.93 -5.19
N ASN A 103 -10.58 9.59 -4.92
CA ASN A 103 -9.95 10.32 -3.81
C ASN A 103 -9.24 9.39 -2.83
N ALA A 104 -8.49 8.44 -3.38
CA ALA A 104 -7.66 7.57 -2.57
C ALA A 104 -6.20 7.97 -2.66
N ASP A 105 -5.41 7.53 -1.69
CA ASP A 105 -3.96 7.55 -1.75
C ASP A 105 -3.43 6.13 -1.57
N ILE A 106 -2.21 5.90 -2.03
CA ILE A 106 -1.59 4.59 -1.99
C ILE A 106 -0.55 4.53 -0.88
N ALA A 107 -0.63 3.49 -0.05
CA ALA A 107 0.46 3.06 0.82
C ALA A 107 1.09 1.83 0.16
N PHE A 108 2.37 1.90 -0.16
CA PHE A 108 3.08 0.85 -0.92
C PHE A 108 4.15 0.23 -0.03
N ILE A 109 3.89 -1.01 0.43
CA ILE A 109 4.71 -1.72 1.39
C ILE A 109 5.53 -2.79 0.67
N THR A 110 6.85 -2.70 0.70
CA THR A 110 7.74 -3.60 -0.03
C THR A 110 9.14 -3.63 0.59
N ASP A 111 9.92 -4.67 0.27
CA ASP A 111 11.35 -4.70 0.59
C ASP A 111 12.20 -3.95 -0.46
N GLY A 112 11.57 -3.48 -1.54
CA GLY A 112 12.23 -2.71 -2.58
C GLY A 112 13.00 -3.51 -3.62
N GLU A 113 12.95 -4.82 -3.57
CA GLU A 113 13.68 -5.69 -4.51
C GLU A 113 12.98 -5.82 -5.88
N CYS A 114 12.76 -4.71 -6.53
CA CYS A 114 12.16 -4.63 -7.85
C CYS A 114 12.46 -3.25 -8.43
N SER A 115 12.29 -3.08 -9.71
CA SER A 115 12.36 -1.77 -10.34
C SER A 115 11.18 -1.58 -11.30
N LEU A 116 10.69 -0.35 -11.38
CA LEU A 116 9.63 0.01 -12.30
C LEU A 116 10.25 0.59 -13.56
N PRO A 117 9.91 0.06 -14.76
CA PRO A 117 10.42 0.64 -16.00
C PRO A 117 10.08 2.12 -16.15
N GLU A 118 10.96 2.89 -16.77
CA GLU A 118 10.79 4.33 -16.92
C GLU A 118 9.46 4.71 -17.58
N THR A 119 9.06 3.97 -18.60
CA THR A 119 7.77 4.18 -19.26
C THR A 119 6.58 4.03 -18.31
N CYS A 120 6.69 3.09 -17.37
CA CYS A 120 5.66 2.87 -16.36
C CYS A 120 5.65 3.97 -15.32
N VAL A 121 6.83 4.48 -14.95
CA VAL A 121 6.94 5.64 -14.06
C VAL A 121 6.26 6.86 -14.67
N GLU A 122 6.49 7.12 -15.95
CA GLU A 122 5.86 8.23 -16.67
C GLU A 122 4.33 8.09 -16.70
N MET A 123 3.84 6.89 -17.00
CA MET A 123 2.40 6.61 -17.00
C MET A 123 1.79 6.79 -15.60
N LEU A 124 2.49 6.36 -14.58
CA LEU A 124 2.03 6.52 -13.20
C LEU A 124 1.99 7.99 -12.80
N GLN A 125 3.02 8.77 -13.14
CA GLN A 125 3.06 10.21 -12.87
C GLN A 125 1.92 10.93 -13.55
N LYS A 126 1.58 10.53 -14.78
CA LYS A 126 0.44 11.08 -15.50
C LYS A 126 -0.88 10.74 -14.77
N ALA A 127 -1.05 9.50 -14.34
CA ALA A 127 -2.22 9.09 -13.56
C ALA A 127 -2.31 9.87 -12.24
N GLN A 128 -1.19 10.10 -11.57
CA GLN A 128 -1.15 10.91 -10.34
C GLN A 128 -1.65 12.33 -10.58
N SER A 129 -1.27 12.94 -11.71
CA SER A 129 -1.76 14.28 -12.07
C SER A 129 -3.26 14.28 -12.37
N GLU A 130 -3.74 13.27 -13.07
CA GLU A 130 -5.15 13.16 -13.44
C GLU A 130 -6.05 12.84 -12.25
N LEU A 131 -5.64 11.90 -11.43
CA LEU A 131 -6.45 11.37 -10.33
C LEU A 131 -6.13 12.00 -8.98
N ARG A 132 -5.07 12.78 -8.93
CA ARG A 132 -4.64 13.54 -7.74
C ARG A 132 -4.44 12.64 -6.52
N PHE A 133 -3.57 11.65 -6.66
CA PHE A 133 -3.19 10.79 -5.55
C PHE A 133 -1.69 10.85 -5.29
N THR A 134 -1.31 10.49 -4.08
CA THR A 134 0.10 10.31 -3.69
C THR A 134 0.38 8.86 -3.38
N VAL A 135 1.66 8.49 -3.48
CA VAL A 135 2.14 7.17 -3.08
C VAL A 135 3.13 7.37 -1.93
N THR A 136 2.85 6.74 -0.81
CA THR A 136 3.76 6.66 0.32
C THR A 136 4.38 5.28 0.33
N GLY A 137 5.68 5.22 0.15
CA GLY A 137 6.43 3.97 0.24
C GLY A 137 6.77 3.63 1.69
N ILE A 138 6.56 2.39 2.06
CA ILE A 138 6.98 1.86 3.36
C ILE A 138 7.96 0.75 3.06
N LEU A 139 9.24 1.04 3.28
CA LEU A 139 10.32 0.12 2.99
C LEU A 139 10.55 -0.81 4.17
N LEU A 140 10.33 -2.10 3.92
CA LEU A 140 10.62 -3.16 4.87
C LEU A 140 12.11 -3.43 4.80
N ASP A 141 12.86 -2.88 5.73
CA ASP A 141 14.30 -3.07 5.78
C ASP A 141 14.74 -3.59 7.15
N GLU A 142 15.78 -4.40 7.16
CA GLU A 142 16.43 -4.86 8.38
C GLU A 142 17.74 -4.10 8.62
N GLY A 143 17.74 -2.78 8.31
CA GLY A 143 18.94 -1.96 8.40
C GLY A 143 19.75 -1.90 7.11
N ASN A 144 19.25 -2.42 6.02
CA ASN A 144 19.88 -2.31 4.69
C ASN A 144 19.57 -0.96 4.08
N ALA A 145 20.53 -0.08 4.10
CA ALA A 145 20.37 1.32 3.73
C ALA A 145 20.16 1.59 2.23
N GLY A 146 20.14 0.58 1.38
CA GLY A 146 20.33 0.79 -0.06
C GLY A 146 19.11 0.63 -0.98
N MET A 147 17.99 0.18 -0.50
CA MET A 147 16.92 -0.31 -1.40
C MET A 147 15.82 0.70 -1.72
N ASP A 148 15.91 1.92 -1.23
CA ASP A 148 14.87 2.93 -1.48
C ASP A 148 14.90 3.50 -2.91
N PHE A 149 15.98 3.28 -3.65
CA PHE A 149 16.11 3.80 -5.01
C PHE A 149 15.00 3.30 -5.95
N SER A 150 14.44 2.14 -5.67
CA SER A 150 13.37 1.57 -6.48
C SER A 150 12.01 2.29 -6.25
N LEU A 151 11.84 2.90 -5.09
CA LEU A 151 10.62 3.60 -4.71
C LEU A 151 10.66 5.09 -5.04
N LYS A 152 11.84 5.70 -4.99
CA LYS A 152 12.02 7.14 -5.24
C LYS A 152 11.38 7.64 -6.54
N PRO A 153 11.42 6.90 -7.65
CA PRO A 153 10.85 7.38 -8.89
C PRO A 153 9.33 7.64 -8.84
N PHE A 154 8.59 6.97 -7.96
CA PHE A 154 7.14 7.09 -7.94
C PHE A 154 6.52 7.37 -6.57
N CYS A 155 7.29 7.36 -5.49
CA CYS A 155 6.79 7.66 -4.15
C CYS A 155 7.12 9.10 -3.77
N GLN A 156 6.14 9.83 -3.27
CA GLN A 156 6.31 11.20 -2.78
C GLN A 156 6.96 11.22 -1.39
N ASN A 157 6.69 10.18 -0.59
CA ASN A 157 7.29 9.99 0.73
C ASN A 157 7.73 8.55 0.87
N ILE A 158 8.84 8.32 1.57
CA ILE A 158 9.33 6.97 1.84
C ILE A 158 9.72 6.89 3.32
N TYR A 159 9.19 5.89 4.01
CA TYR A 159 9.51 5.60 5.40
C TYR A 159 10.18 4.23 5.49
N ARG A 160 11.19 4.12 6.37
CA ARG A 160 11.91 2.86 6.59
C ARG A 160 11.47 2.27 7.92
N THR A 161 11.15 0.99 7.95
CA THR A 161 10.74 0.32 9.19
C THR A 161 11.88 0.25 10.21
N SER A 162 13.15 0.29 9.77
CA SER A 162 14.32 0.31 10.66
C SER A 162 14.49 1.64 11.41
N GLU A 163 13.95 2.73 10.89
CA GLU A 163 14.11 4.07 11.45
C GLU A 163 12.95 4.49 12.36
N LEU A 164 11.79 3.90 12.15
CA LEU A 164 10.56 4.27 12.87
C LEU A 164 9.87 3.03 13.41
N THR A 165 9.15 3.18 14.51
CA THR A 165 8.26 2.11 14.96
C THR A 165 7.05 2.06 14.02
N GLY A 166 6.39 0.90 13.96
CA GLY A 166 5.17 0.75 13.14
C GLY A 166 4.13 1.83 13.44
N ASP A 167 3.94 2.16 14.71
CA ASP A 167 2.97 3.18 15.12
C ASP A 167 3.35 4.58 14.61
N GLN A 168 4.64 4.92 14.60
CA GLN A 168 5.13 6.19 14.07
C GLN A 168 4.89 6.29 12.57
N ILE A 169 5.18 5.24 11.82
CA ILE A 169 4.96 5.20 10.36
C ILE A 169 3.48 5.42 10.06
N VAL A 170 2.63 4.66 10.72
CA VAL A 170 1.18 4.73 10.52
C VAL A 170 0.65 6.11 10.91
N GLY A 171 1.11 6.65 12.03
CA GLY A 171 0.72 7.98 12.49
C GLY A 171 1.05 9.05 11.47
N GLU A 172 2.25 9.04 10.89
CA GLU A 172 2.65 10.00 9.87
C GLU A 172 1.86 9.86 8.58
N ILE A 173 1.62 8.63 8.12
CA ILE A 173 0.79 8.39 6.94
C ILE A 173 -0.61 8.97 7.11
N VAL A 174 -1.17 8.82 8.28
CA VAL A 174 -2.52 9.34 8.57
C VAL A 174 -2.51 10.85 8.75
N LEU A 175 -1.51 11.40 9.46
CA LEU A 175 -1.43 12.83 9.75
C LEU A 175 -1.16 13.67 8.50
N ASP A 176 -0.32 13.18 7.59
CA ASP A 176 0.01 13.90 6.34
C ASP A 176 -1.21 14.06 5.41
N ARG A 177 -2.34 13.48 5.75
CA ARG A 177 -3.54 13.45 4.91
C ARG A 177 -4.77 14.07 5.53
N VAL A 178 -4.56 14.70 6.63
CA VAL A 178 -5.65 15.39 7.31
C VAL A 178 -5.78 16.83 6.80
#